data_7a3f4b6f155eb82099fc195ea592c4ef
#
_entry.id   7a3f4b6f155eb82099fc195ea592c4ef
#
_cell.length_a   1.000
_cell.length_b   1.000
_cell.length_c   1.000
_cell.angle_alpha   90.00
_cell.angle_beta   90.00
_cell.angle_gamma   90.00
#
_symmetry.space_group_name_H-M   'P 1'
#
loop_
_entity.id
_entity.type
_entity.pdbx_description
1 polymer ?
#
loop_
_entity_poly.entity_id
_entity_poly.type
_entity_poly.pdbx_seq_one_letter_code
_entity_poly.pdbx_strand_id
1 'polypeptide(L)'
;MELDVQLTTDNRLVVFHDETLQRMCGFDKKLTECSYDELKHYRLAKSDEKIPLFDEVLKVIDGKVPLIVEVKSEGDWKKTTQLMAERMDSYRGCYCMESFHPFAVKWFKDHRPEIIRGQLSTNYFKDKINRKWYEKFLLSNLMLNFLTKPDFIAYNHLWKKDFSYTLCRKLFKPENVAWTIKNQKELEEAEKTFDVIIFDSFIPKKRS
;
A
#
# COMPACT_ATOMS: atom_id res chain seq x y z
N MET A 1 10.10 -6.15 -0.43
CA MET A 1 10.05 -4.73 -0.93
C MET A 1 8.59 -4.35 -1.04
N GLU A 2 8.23 -3.15 -0.62
CA GLU A 2 6.87 -2.62 -0.81
C GLU A 2 6.89 -1.58 -1.95
N LEU A 3 5.78 -1.48 -2.70
CA LEU A 3 5.60 -0.52 -3.80
C LEU A 3 4.12 -0.22 -4.04
N ASP A 4 3.85 1.00 -4.52
CA ASP A 4 2.51 1.56 -4.72
C ASP A 4 2.13 1.60 -6.19
N VAL A 5 0.96 1.06 -6.55
CA VAL A 5 0.49 1.02 -7.93
C VAL A 5 -0.73 1.92 -8.11
N GLN A 6 -0.65 2.80 -9.11
CA GLN A 6 -1.73 3.69 -9.53
C GLN A 6 -2.02 3.55 -11.03
N LEU A 7 -3.21 3.99 -11.46
CA LEU A 7 -3.65 3.91 -12.84
C LEU A 7 -3.71 5.29 -13.49
N THR A 8 -3.12 5.42 -14.67
CA THR A 8 -3.22 6.61 -15.51
C THR A 8 -4.52 6.65 -16.31
N THR A 9 -4.85 7.80 -16.92
CA THR A 9 -6.06 7.97 -17.74
C THR A 9 -6.09 7.06 -18.98
N ASP A 10 -4.92 6.71 -19.51
CA ASP A 10 -4.75 5.78 -20.65
C ASP A 10 -4.53 4.32 -20.21
N ASN A 11 -4.93 3.99 -18.98
CA ASN A 11 -4.93 2.65 -18.40
C ASN A 11 -3.52 2.00 -18.32
N ARG A 12 -2.51 2.78 -18.03
CA ARG A 12 -1.17 2.26 -17.73
C ARG A 12 -0.99 2.20 -16.21
N LEU A 13 -0.48 1.08 -15.71
CA LEU A 13 -0.08 0.95 -14.31
C LEU A 13 1.31 1.56 -14.11
N VAL A 14 1.43 2.45 -13.15
CA VAL A 14 2.68 3.11 -12.78
C VAL A 14 2.97 2.89 -11.29
N VAL A 15 4.25 2.95 -10.92
CA VAL A 15 4.68 2.87 -9.52
C VAL A 15 4.93 4.27 -9.00
N PHE A 16 4.02 4.74 -8.13
CA PHE A 16 4.09 6.08 -7.55
C PHE A 16 3.23 6.17 -6.28
N HIS A 17 3.79 6.75 -5.20
CA HIS A 17 3.14 6.78 -3.90
C HIS A 17 2.05 7.86 -3.78
N ASP A 18 2.35 9.11 -4.15
CA ASP A 18 1.51 10.26 -3.83
C ASP A 18 0.26 10.37 -4.72
N GLU A 19 -0.82 10.95 -4.17
CA GLU A 19 -2.01 11.27 -4.96
C GLU A 19 -1.70 12.32 -6.05
N THR A 20 -0.83 13.30 -5.71
CA THR A 20 -0.46 14.39 -6.63
C THR A 20 1.03 14.36 -6.98
N LEU A 21 1.37 14.96 -8.10
CA LEU A 21 2.76 15.08 -8.58
C LEU A 21 3.56 16.17 -7.85
N GLN A 22 2.93 16.94 -6.92
CA GLN A 22 3.51 18.13 -6.32
C GLN A 22 4.84 17.88 -5.60
N ARG A 23 4.88 16.89 -4.70
CA ARG A 23 6.08 16.64 -3.88
C ARG A 23 7.27 16.14 -4.70
N MET A 24 7.00 15.23 -5.63
CA MET A 24 8.07 14.55 -6.38
C MET A 24 8.38 15.19 -7.71
N CYS A 25 7.43 15.85 -8.36
CA CYS A 25 7.61 16.41 -9.70
C CYS A 25 7.43 17.94 -9.75
N GLY A 26 6.93 18.56 -8.67
CA GLY A 26 6.72 20.03 -8.63
C GLY A 26 5.43 20.53 -9.28
N PHE A 27 4.51 19.64 -9.68
CA PHE A 27 3.27 19.99 -10.36
C PHE A 27 2.05 19.67 -9.49
N ASP A 28 1.18 20.66 -9.30
CA ASP A 28 -0.08 20.49 -8.57
C ASP A 28 -1.15 19.86 -9.49
N LYS A 29 -0.99 18.57 -9.76
CA LYS A 29 -1.89 17.77 -10.57
C LYS A 29 -1.98 16.35 -10.00
N LYS A 30 -3.16 15.75 -10.03
CA LYS A 30 -3.32 14.35 -9.62
C LYS A 30 -2.75 13.41 -10.66
N LEU A 31 -2.05 12.37 -10.23
CA LEU A 31 -1.52 11.34 -11.12
C LEU A 31 -2.65 10.70 -11.94
N THR A 32 -3.78 10.41 -11.31
CA THR A 32 -4.95 9.78 -11.94
C THR A 32 -5.64 10.64 -13.02
N GLU A 33 -5.25 11.90 -13.17
CA GLU A 33 -5.69 12.82 -14.22
C GLU A 33 -4.70 12.94 -15.40
N CYS A 34 -3.58 12.23 -15.32
CA CYS A 34 -2.52 12.24 -16.33
C CYS A 34 -2.52 10.97 -17.17
N SER A 35 -2.15 11.08 -18.44
CA SER A 35 -1.75 9.94 -19.25
C SER A 35 -0.29 9.57 -18.98
N TYR A 36 0.11 8.34 -19.30
CA TYR A 36 1.52 7.96 -19.16
C TYR A 36 2.40 8.76 -20.14
N ASP A 37 1.88 9.10 -21.32
CA ASP A 37 2.59 9.96 -22.26
C ASP A 37 2.93 11.33 -21.70
N GLU A 38 2.09 11.88 -20.82
CA GLU A 38 2.38 13.08 -20.05
C GLU A 38 3.40 12.80 -18.94
N LEU A 39 3.16 11.76 -18.12
CA LEU A 39 3.99 11.42 -16.95
C LEU A 39 5.46 11.16 -17.29
N LYS A 40 5.75 10.56 -18.45
CA LYS A 40 7.13 10.24 -18.89
C LYS A 40 8.03 11.47 -19.08
N HIS A 41 7.44 12.69 -19.12
CA HIS A 41 8.19 13.94 -19.23
C HIS A 41 8.59 14.54 -17.87
N TYR A 42 7.96 14.10 -16.78
CA TYR A 42 8.28 14.56 -15.43
C TYR A 42 9.50 13.82 -14.85
N ARG A 43 10.25 14.54 -14.01
CA ARG A 43 11.40 14.00 -13.28
C ARG A 43 11.05 13.87 -11.79
N LEU A 44 11.60 12.85 -11.15
CA LEU A 44 11.41 12.60 -9.74
C LEU A 44 12.43 13.40 -8.91
N ALA A 45 11.93 14.34 -8.12
CA ALA A 45 12.76 15.21 -7.29
C ALA A 45 13.86 15.93 -8.10
N LYS A 46 15.11 15.83 -7.66
CA LYS A 46 16.28 16.44 -8.31
C LYS A 46 17.10 15.41 -9.10
N SER A 47 16.48 14.35 -9.60
CA SER A 47 17.14 13.29 -10.35
C SER A 47 16.70 13.28 -11.82
N ASP A 48 17.36 12.47 -12.64
CA ASP A 48 16.95 12.19 -14.01
C ASP A 48 15.93 11.04 -14.12
N GLU A 49 15.57 10.45 -12.98
CA GLU A 49 14.62 9.36 -12.91
C GLU A 49 13.18 9.82 -13.22
N LYS A 50 12.40 8.92 -13.75
CA LYS A 50 11.00 9.14 -14.15
C LYS A 50 10.07 8.25 -13.33
N ILE A 51 8.77 8.53 -13.41
CA ILE A 51 7.75 7.62 -12.89
C ILE A 51 7.76 6.36 -13.76
N PRO A 52 8.12 5.18 -13.21
CA PRO A 52 8.24 3.96 -14.01
C PRO A 52 6.88 3.31 -14.23
N LEU A 53 6.74 2.57 -15.32
CA LEU A 53 5.67 1.61 -15.50
C LEU A 53 5.83 0.45 -14.51
N PHE A 54 4.72 -0.09 -14.04
CA PHE A 54 4.73 -1.28 -13.18
C PHE A 54 5.46 -2.46 -13.83
N ASP A 55 5.22 -2.70 -15.13
CA ASP A 55 5.90 -3.75 -15.91
C ASP A 55 7.43 -3.57 -15.95
N GLU A 56 7.93 -2.32 -15.98
CA GLU A 56 9.37 -2.04 -15.93
C GLU A 56 9.96 -2.39 -14.57
N VAL A 57 9.26 -2.03 -13.50
CA VAL A 57 9.67 -2.35 -12.13
C VAL A 57 9.69 -3.87 -11.91
N LEU A 58 8.67 -4.59 -12.35
CA LEU A 58 8.62 -6.05 -12.26
C LEU A 58 9.78 -6.73 -12.99
N LYS A 59 10.19 -6.22 -14.17
CA LYS A 59 11.36 -6.73 -14.91
C LYS A 59 12.67 -6.51 -14.15
N VAL A 60 12.84 -5.38 -13.47
CA VAL A 60 14.06 -5.09 -12.67
C VAL A 60 14.12 -6.01 -11.46
N ILE A 61 13.01 -6.19 -10.78
CA ILE A 61 12.93 -7.04 -9.58
C ILE A 61 13.11 -8.51 -9.94
N ASP A 62 12.48 -8.96 -11.02
CA ASP A 62 12.67 -10.29 -11.63
C ASP A 62 12.58 -11.46 -10.60
N GLY A 63 11.65 -11.36 -9.66
CA GLY A 63 11.44 -12.38 -8.63
C GLY A 63 12.52 -12.48 -7.55
N LYS A 64 13.56 -11.63 -7.57
CA LYS A 64 14.71 -11.70 -6.67
C LYS A 64 14.37 -11.38 -5.21
N VAL A 65 13.30 -10.61 -4.97
CA VAL A 65 12.82 -10.27 -3.63
C VAL A 65 11.29 -10.38 -3.56
N PRO A 66 10.71 -10.79 -2.42
CA PRO A 66 9.27 -10.78 -2.23
C PRO A 66 8.72 -9.34 -2.31
N LEU A 67 7.51 -9.21 -2.87
CA LEU A 67 6.82 -7.93 -3.04
C LEU A 67 5.59 -7.82 -2.13
N ILE A 68 5.38 -6.63 -1.58
CA ILE A 68 4.09 -6.15 -1.09
C ILE A 68 3.65 -5.08 -2.10
N VAL A 69 2.52 -5.29 -2.76
CA VAL A 69 2.01 -4.37 -3.78
C VAL A 69 0.77 -3.67 -3.25
N GLU A 70 0.89 -2.37 -2.95
CA GLU A 70 -0.26 -1.56 -2.58
C GLU A 70 -1.05 -1.16 -3.82
N VAL A 71 -2.34 -1.50 -3.85
CA VAL A 71 -3.28 -0.90 -4.78
C VAL A 71 -3.82 0.38 -4.16
N LYS A 72 -3.43 1.53 -4.73
CA LYS A 72 -3.88 2.84 -4.22
C LYS A 72 -5.39 3.00 -4.38
N SER A 73 -6.00 3.73 -3.45
CA SER A 73 -7.45 3.93 -3.39
C SER A 73 -7.96 5.05 -4.31
N GLU A 74 -7.05 5.84 -4.85
CA GLU A 74 -7.33 6.99 -5.71
C GLU A 74 -7.72 6.54 -7.12
N GLY A 75 -8.62 7.29 -7.75
CA GLY A 75 -9.11 6.99 -9.10
C GLY A 75 -9.96 5.72 -9.18
N ASP A 76 -9.82 4.98 -10.27
CA ASP A 76 -10.54 3.71 -10.50
C ASP A 76 -9.81 2.54 -9.81
N TRP A 77 -9.98 2.45 -8.49
CA TRP A 77 -9.39 1.36 -7.70
C TRP A 77 -9.74 -0.04 -8.24
N LYS A 78 -10.97 -0.22 -8.77
CA LYS A 78 -11.43 -1.52 -9.28
C LYS A 78 -10.63 -1.94 -10.50
N LYS A 79 -10.49 -1.04 -11.47
CA LYS A 79 -9.70 -1.29 -12.68
C LYS A 79 -8.22 -1.44 -12.36
N THR A 80 -7.69 -0.61 -11.46
CA THR A 80 -6.31 -0.74 -10.97
C THR A 80 -6.06 -2.13 -10.39
N THR A 81 -6.97 -2.60 -9.52
CA THR A 81 -6.92 -3.95 -8.93
C THR A 81 -6.91 -5.05 -9.98
N GLN A 82 -7.82 -4.98 -10.96
CA GLN A 82 -7.94 -5.97 -12.03
C GLN A 82 -6.67 -6.03 -12.89
N LEU A 83 -6.22 -4.88 -13.39
CA LEU A 83 -5.03 -4.81 -14.24
C LEU A 83 -3.76 -5.23 -13.49
N MET A 84 -3.63 -4.85 -12.21
CA MET A 84 -2.50 -5.30 -11.38
C MET A 84 -2.51 -6.83 -11.24
N ALA A 85 -3.65 -7.43 -10.91
CA ALA A 85 -3.77 -8.88 -10.80
C ALA A 85 -3.40 -9.59 -12.12
N GLU A 86 -3.90 -9.10 -13.26
CA GLU A 86 -3.56 -9.63 -14.59
C GLU A 86 -2.05 -9.57 -14.88
N ARG A 87 -1.37 -8.48 -14.49
CA ARG A 87 0.09 -8.38 -14.64
C ARG A 87 0.82 -9.37 -13.74
N MET A 88 0.33 -9.53 -12.52
CA MET A 88 0.93 -10.44 -11.56
C MET A 88 0.68 -11.92 -11.86
N ASP A 89 -0.32 -12.29 -12.66
CA ASP A 89 -0.56 -13.68 -13.11
C ASP A 89 0.66 -14.27 -13.87
N SER A 90 1.45 -13.43 -14.51
CA SER A 90 2.68 -13.85 -15.20
C SER A 90 3.97 -13.65 -14.41
N TYR A 91 3.89 -13.02 -13.23
CA TYR A 91 5.06 -12.76 -12.38
C TYR A 91 5.47 -14.02 -11.61
N ARG A 92 6.74 -14.38 -11.67
CA ARG A 92 7.25 -15.61 -11.05
C ARG A 92 7.80 -15.45 -9.64
N GLY A 93 7.81 -14.23 -9.10
CA GLY A 93 8.24 -13.93 -7.74
C GLY A 93 7.14 -14.12 -6.71
N CYS A 94 7.53 -14.24 -5.44
CA CYS A 94 6.56 -14.19 -4.33
C CYS A 94 6.01 -12.78 -4.18
N TYR A 95 4.70 -12.66 -4.01
CA TYR A 95 4.07 -11.38 -3.72
C TYR A 95 2.82 -11.54 -2.85
N CYS A 96 2.47 -10.47 -2.18
CA CYS A 96 1.15 -10.24 -1.61
C CYS A 96 0.64 -8.87 -2.04
N MET A 97 -0.65 -8.63 -1.86
CA MET A 97 -1.24 -7.33 -2.13
C MET A 97 -1.75 -6.68 -0.86
N GLU A 98 -1.81 -5.35 -0.85
CA GLU A 98 -2.51 -4.60 0.19
C GLU A 98 -3.22 -3.37 -0.35
N SER A 99 -4.18 -2.85 0.39
CA SER A 99 -4.86 -1.61 0.03
C SER A 99 -5.56 -0.97 1.23
N PHE A 100 -5.63 0.35 1.24
CA PHE A 100 -6.56 1.10 2.09
C PHE A 100 -8.03 0.92 1.67
N HIS A 101 -8.28 0.53 0.42
CA HIS A 101 -9.63 0.33 -0.10
C HIS A 101 -10.13 -1.09 0.17
N PRO A 102 -11.07 -1.30 1.12
CA PRO A 102 -11.47 -2.65 1.52
C PRO A 102 -12.02 -3.50 0.36
N PHE A 103 -12.67 -2.86 -0.63
CA PHE A 103 -13.20 -3.59 -1.77
C PHE A 103 -12.13 -4.04 -2.77
N ALA A 104 -10.92 -3.46 -2.78
CA ALA A 104 -9.79 -4.01 -3.51
C ALA A 104 -9.32 -5.32 -2.84
N VAL A 105 -9.21 -5.34 -1.51
CA VAL A 105 -8.91 -6.56 -0.74
C VAL A 105 -9.99 -7.63 -0.94
N LYS A 106 -11.27 -7.21 -0.92
CA LYS A 106 -12.39 -8.12 -1.20
C LYS A 106 -12.32 -8.70 -2.61
N TRP A 107 -11.98 -7.89 -3.60
CA TRP A 107 -11.85 -8.34 -4.97
C TRP A 107 -10.83 -9.48 -5.09
N PHE A 108 -9.66 -9.34 -4.48
CA PHE A 108 -8.65 -10.42 -4.44
C PHE A 108 -9.17 -11.66 -3.73
N LYS A 109 -9.85 -11.51 -2.60
CA LYS A 109 -10.49 -12.65 -1.92
C LYS A 109 -11.43 -13.42 -2.84
N ASP A 110 -12.20 -12.72 -3.66
CA ASP A 110 -13.24 -13.33 -4.48
C ASP A 110 -12.70 -13.89 -5.83
N HIS A 111 -11.58 -13.34 -6.36
CA HIS A 111 -11.08 -13.67 -7.70
C HIS A 111 -9.67 -14.28 -7.73
N ARG A 112 -8.89 -14.12 -6.66
CA ARG A 112 -7.52 -14.64 -6.48
C ARG A 112 -7.33 -15.09 -5.04
N PRO A 113 -8.13 -16.07 -4.54
CA PRO A 113 -8.12 -16.46 -3.14
C PRO A 113 -6.77 -17.01 -2.65
N GLU A 114 -5.93 -17.50 -3.56
CA GLU A 114 -4.59 -18.00 -3.31
C GLU A 114 -3.56 -16.90 -3.00
N ILE A 115 -3.86 -15.65 -3.36
CA ILE A 115 -2.95 -14.52 -3.11
C ILE A 115 -3.17 -13.96 -1.71
N ILE A 116 -2.09 -13.89 -0.96
CA ILE A 116 -2.07 -13.25 0.36
C ILE A 116 -2.44 -11.78 0.22
N ARG A 117 -3.39 -11.32 1.03
CA ARG A 117 -3.96 -9.97 0.96
C ARG A 117 -4.02 -9.29 2.31
N GLY A 118 -3.64 -8.02 2.33
CA GLY A 118 -3.62 -7.18 3.51
C GLY A 118 -4.63 -6.05 3.49
N GLN A 119 -5.16 -5.72 4.67
CA GLN A 119 -5.90 -4.50 4.87
C GLN A 119 -4.98 -3.44 5.45
N LEU A 120 -4.67 -2.40 4.66
CA LEU A 120 -4.05 -1.18 5.16
C LEU A 120 -5.06 -0.36 5.96
N SER A 121 -4.68 0.11 7.12
CA SER A 121 -5.53 0.97 7.93
C SER A 121 -4.74 1.84 8.90
N THR A 122 -5.40 2.87 9.38
CA THR A 122 -4.91 3.80 10.38
C THR A 122 -6.07 4.31 11.23
N ASN A 123 -5.80 5.18 12.19
CA ASN A 123 -6.84 5.94 12.85
C ASN A 123 -7.17 7.20 12.04
N TYR A 124 -8.17 7.13 11.18
CA TYR A 124 -8.59 8.21 10.28
C TYR A 124 -9.04 9.50 10.99
N PHE A 125 -9.43 9.39 12.26
CA PHE A 125 -9.78 10.57 13.07
C PHE A 125 -8.53 11.28 13.58
N LYS A 126 -7.58 10.53 14.14
CA LYS A 126 -6.33 11.07 14.68
C LYS A 126 -5.40 11.61 13.59
N ASP A 127 -5.35 10.93 12.44
CA ASP A 127 -4.59 11.38 11.28
C ASP A 127 -5.29 12.50 10.49
N LYS A 128 -6.50 12.91 10.92
CA LYS A 128 -7.28 14.01 10.33
C LYS A 128 -7.54 13.85 8.82
N ILE A 129 -7.61 12.61 8.34
CA ILE A 129 -7.85 12.31 6.93
C ILE A 129 -9.22 12.84 6.52
N ASN A 130 -9.30 13.52 5.37
CA ASN A 130 -10.53 14.09 4.86
C ASN A 130 -11.42 13.01 4.23
N ARG A 131 -12.30 12.43 5.04
CA ARG A 131 -13.34 11.47 4.63
C ARG A 131 -14.61 11.71 5.44
N LYS A 132 -15.73 11.17 4.98
CA LYS A 132 -17.01 11.24 5.72
C LYS A 132 -16.88 10.52 7.06
N TRP A 133 -17.58 11.00 8.09
CA TRP A 133 -17.43 10.50 9.46
C TRP A 133 -17.70 9.00 9.59
N TYR A 134 -18.70 8.47 8.86
CA TYR A 134 -19.04 7.04 8.89
C TYR A 134 -17.96 6.18 8.21
N GLU A 135 -17.32 6.67 7.13
CA GLU A 135 -16.16 5.99 6.52
C GLU A 135 -15.00 5.92 7.50
N LYS A 136 -14.67 7.06 8.14
CA LYS A 136 -13.65 7.09 9.19
C LYS A 136 -13.96 6.08 10.29
N PHE A 137 -15.21 6.03 10.74
CA PHE A 137 -15.62 5.09 11.79
C PHE A 137 -15.44 3.64 11.36
N LEU A 138 -15.93 3.25 10.19
CA LEU A 138 -15.82 1.88 9.68
C LEU A 138 -14.36 1.47 9.46
N LEU A 139 -13.56 2.34 8.85
CA LEU A 139 -12.18 2.05 8.47
C LEU A 139 -11.24 2.05 9.69
N SER A 140 -11.34 3.04 10.59
CA SER A 140 -10.54 3.07 11.83
C SER A 140 -10.81 1.88 12.74
N ASN A 141 -12.04 1.38 12.71
CA ASN A 141 -12.44 0.25 13.56
C ASN A 141 -12.32 -1.12 12.86
N LEU A 142 -11.74 -1.16 11.66
CA LEU A 142 -11.52 -2.40 10.89
C LEU A 142 -12.82 -3.21 10.69
N MET A 143 -13.98 -2.52 10.68
CA MET A 143 -15.28 -3.18 10.67
C MET A 143 -15.58 -3.91 9.35
N LEU A 144 -14.87 -3.57 8.27
CA LEU A 144 -15.04 -4.24 6.98
C LEU A 144 -14.19 -5.52 6.86
N ASN A 145 -13.33 -5.81 7.84
CA ASN A 145 -12.47 -7.00 7.80
C ASN A 145 -13.26 -8.33 7.85
N PHE A 146 -14.47 -8.35 8.44
CA PHE A 146 -15.33 -9.53 8.37
C PHE A 146 -15.76 -9.86 6.93
N LEU A 147 -15.86 -8.83 6.07
CA LEU A 147 -16.22 -8.97 4.65
C LEU A 147 -15.00 -9.29 3.78
N THR A 148 -13.90 -8.58 4.02
CA THR A 148 -12.67 -8.69 3.22
C THR A 148 -11.83 -9.90 3.60
N LYS A 149 -11.88 -10.34 4.86
CA LYS A 149 -11.09 -11.46 5.43
C LYS A 149 -9.62 -11.36 5.01
N PRO A 150 -8.92 -10.30 5.41
CA PRO A 150 -7.52 -10.13 5.08
C PRO A 150 -6.67 -11.16 5.83
N ASP A 151 -5.58 -11.61 5.22
CA ASP A 151 -4.62 -12.53 5.83
C ASP A 151 -3.70 -11.78 6.80
N PHE A 152 -3.42 -10.48 6.53
CA PHE A 152 -2.67 -9.60 7.42
C PHE A 152 -3.30 -8.21 7.54
N ILE A 153 -2.93 -7.49 8.60
CA ILE A 153 -3.34 -6.11 8.82
C ILE A 153 -2.08 -5.24 8.84
N ALA A 154 -1.96 -4.33 7.84
CA ALA A 154 -0.94 -3.30 7.85
C ALA A 154 -1.50 -2.05 8.55
N TYR A 155 -0.97 -1.73 9.73
CA TYR A 155 -1.51 -0.69 10.59
C TYR A 155 -0.46 0.38 10.94
N ASN A 156 -0.89 1.64 10.98
CA ASN A 156 -0.02 2.73 11.39
C ASN A 156 0.47 2.50 12.83
N HIS A 157 1.78 2.31 12.97
CA HIS A 157 2.43 1.96 14.24
C HIS A 157 2.19 2.97 15.37
N LEU A 158 1.90 4.24 15.04
CA LEU A 158 1.59 5.29 16.00
C LEU A 158 0.31 4.99 16.79
N TRP A 159 -0.63 4.28 16.18
CA TRP A 159 -1.94 3.96 16.76
C TRP A 159 -2.07 2.50 17.19
N LYS A 160 -0.95 1.78 17.39
CA LYS A 160 -0.92 0.36 17.77
C LYS A 160 -1.67 0.01 19.05
N LYS A 161 -2.01 0.99 19.90
CA LYS A 161 -2.79 0.84 21.14
C LYS A 161 -4.29 1.08 20.95
N ASP A 162 -4.75 1.39 19.75
CA ASP A 162 -6.17 1.62 19.50
C ASP A 162 -6.98 0.37 19.78
N PHE A 163 -8.14 0.57 20.42
CA PHE A 163 -8.95 -0.53 20.95
C PHE A 163 -9.34 -1.53 19.85
N SER A 164 -9.87 -1.05 18.73
CA SER A 164 -10.35 -1.90 17.64
C SER A 164 -9.23 -2.71 16.99
N TYR A 165 -8.06 -2.09 16.77
CA TYR A 165 -6.87 -2.80 16.28
C TYR A 165 -6.41 -3.86 17.28
N THR A 166 -6.31 -3.50 18.57
CA THR A 166 -5.91 -4.44 19.62
C THR A 166 -6.88 -5.60 19.74
N LEU A 167 -8.19 -5.33 19.63
CA LEU A 167 -9.24 -6.35 19.66
C LEU A 167 -9.14 -7.31 18.46
N CYS A 168 -9.03 -6.76 17.25
CA CYS A 168 -8.82 -7.57 16.03
C CYS A 168 -7.61 -8.49 16.15
N ARG A 169 -6.49 -7.94 16.61
CA ARG A 169 -5.26 -8.72 16.82
C ARG A 169 -5.42 -9.88 17.80
N LYS A 170 -6.11 -9.65 18.90
CA LYS A 170 -6.34 -10.68 19.92
C LYS A 170 -7.31 -11.78 19.47
N LEU A 171 -8.37 -11.39 18.76
CA LEU A 171 -9.44 -12.32 18.36
C LEU A 171 -9.08 -13.14 17.13
N PHE A 172 -8.53 -12.50 16.09
CA PHE A 172 -8.31 -13.13 14.79
C PHE A 172 -6.86 -13.52 14.54
N LYS A 173 -5.92 -12.99 15.34
CA LYS A 173 -4.47 -13.25 15.23
C LYS A 173 -3.92 -13.18 13.80
N PRO A 174 -4.27 -12.15 13.01
CA PRO A 174 -3.67 -11.96 11.71
C PRO A 174 -2.19 -11.61 11.87
N GLU A 175 -1.39 -11.84 10.82
CA GLU A 175 -0.06 -11.23 10.74
C GLU A 175 -0.18 -9.70 10.80
N ASN A 176 0.71 -9.06 11.54
CA ASN A 176 0.65 -7.62 11.78
C ASN A 176 1.83 -6.93 11.10
N VAL A 177 1.54 -6.00 10.22
CA VAL A 177 2.53 -5.21 9.48
C VAL A 177 2.50 -3.78 10.00
N ALA A 178 3.65 -3.24 10.40
CA ALA A 178 3.78 -1.82 10.78
C ALA A 178 4.17 -0.96 9.59
N TRP A 179 3.59 0.22 9.48
CA TRP A 179 3.99 1.27 8.52
C TRP A 179 3.85 2.68 9.14
N THR A 180 4.55 3.67 8.73
CA THR A 180 5.83 3.61 8.07
C THR A 180 6.87 3.99 9.11
N ILE A 181 7.83 3.14 9.36
CA ILE A 181 8.89 3.37 10.34
C ILE A 181 9.97 4.26 9.72
N LYS A 182 10.37 5.32 10.42
CA LYS A 182 11.26 6.35 9.88
C LYS A 182 12.66 6.41 10.52
N ASN A 183 12.87 5.64 11.59
CA ASN A 183 14.17 5.62 12.29
C ASN A 183 14.33 4.35 13.13
N GLN A 184 15.57 4.14 13.59
CA GLN A 184 15.95 2.95 14.36
C GLN A 184 15.16 2.80 15.68
N LYS A 185 14.87 3.90 16.37
CA LYS A 185 14.11 3.85 17.64
C LYS A 185 12.66 3.40 17.43
N GLU A 186 12.01 3.89 16.39
CA GLU A 186 10.67 3.44 16.00
C GLU A 186 10.69 1.97 15.59
N LEU A 187 11.74 1.51 14.88
CA LEU A 187 11.91 0.11 14.51
C LEU A 187 11.94 -0.79 15.75
N GLU A 188 12.81 -0.52 16.70
CA GLU A 188 12.96 -1.29 17.94
C GLU A 188 11.65 -1.32 18.77
N GLU A 189 10.87 -0.25 18.72
CA GLU A 189 9.58 -0.21 19.42
C GLU A 189 8.46 -0.93 18.63
N ALA A 190 8.48 -0.88 17.30
CA ALA A 190 7.51 -1.56 16.46
C ALA A 190 7.71 -3.08 16.49
N GLU A 191 8.94 -3.56 16.50
CA GLU A 191 9.29 -4.99 16.57
C GLU A 191 8.74 -5.72 17.80
N LYS A 192 8.40 -4.98 18.86
CA LYS A 192 7.75 -5.55 20.07
C LYS A 192 6.27 -5.94 19.83
N THR A 193 5.68 -5.49 18.73
CA THR A 193 4.24 -5.59 18.52
C THR A 193 3.88 -6.15 17.14
N PHE A 194 4.71 -5.87 16.14
CA PHE A 194 4.45 -6.20 14.74
C PHE A 194 5.41 -7.28 14.23
N ASP A 195 4.92 -8.09 13.32
CA ASP A 195 5.63 -9.24 12.76
C ASP A 195 6.48 -8.82 11.55
N VAL A 196 5.97 -7.88 10.75
CA VAL A 196 6.63 -7.33 9.56
C VAL A 196 6.68 -5.80 9.66
N ILE A 197 7.76 -5.20 9.15
CA ILE A 197 8.00 -3.76 9.24
C ILE A 197 8.20 -3.17 7.83
N ILE A 198 7.37 -2.20 7.47
CA ILE A 198 7.58 -1.33 6.31
C ILE A 198 8.28 -0.07 6.83
N PHE A 199 9.47 0.20 6.31
CA PHE A 199 10.29 1.34 6.72
C PHE A 199 10.77 2.14 5.52
N ASP A 200 11.09 3.40 5.76
CA ASP A 200 11.54 4.35 4.75
C ASP A 200 12.53 5.36 5.35
N SER A 201 13.39 5.92 4.51
CA SER A 201 14.31 7.04 4.81
C SER A 201 15.47 6.72 5.77
N PHE A 202 15.72 5.46 6.13
CA PHE A 202 16.92 5.06 6.89
C PHE A 202 17.33 3.62 6.57
N ILE A 203 18.56 3.27 6.91
CA ILE A 203 19.07 1.90 6.80
C ILE A 203 19.05 1.26 8.20
N PRO A 204 18.26 0.21 8.43
CA PRO A 204 18.23 -0.49 9.69
C PRO A 204 19.60 -1.07 10.08
N LYS A 205 19.97 -0.96 11.35
CA LYS A 205 21.15 -1.65 11.87
C LYS A 205 20.90 -3.16 11.84
N LYS A 206 21.92 -3.92 11.42
CA LYS A 206 21.86 -5.38 11.54
C LYS A 206 21.63 -5.77 12.99
N ARG A 207 20.73 -6.73 13.20
CA ARG A 207 20.65 -7.41 14.50
C ARG A 207 21.94 -8.16 14.73
N SER A 208 22.57 -7.91 15.88
CA SER A 208 23.74 -8.68 16.37
C SER A 208 23.31 -10.07 16.79
#